data_458352e123fd2c76c6a1c75ef1ffc679
#
_entry.id   458352e123fd2c76c6a1c75ef1ffc679
#
_cell.length_a   1.000
_cell.length_b   1.000
_cell.length_c   1.000
_cell.angle_alpha   90.00
_cell.angle_beta   90.00
_cell.angle_gamma   90.00
#
_symmetry.space_group_name_H-M   'P 1'
#
loop_
_entity.id
_entity.type
_entity.pdbx_description
1 polymer ?
#
loop_
_entity_poly.entity_id
_entity_poly.type
_entity_poly.pdbx_seq_one_letter_code
_entity_poly.pdbx_strand_id
1 'polypeptide(L)'
;MAQRGGGQRPRELPERAAELRNQLVDRCERLQLQSAAIARHLEQVLPAKDQGVLGSASAARDLVLQRLLFVGRVCESEEQRLLEQVQAEEERAHQSILTQVVHWNEALQKLAALRTYLVDMITNLDDQDLVRAEQEIFERTEVAEGILEPQESPRLNFNRSCVQSPLLHRLWASAVLCCGTGSQEIHIDEKTVSPNLSLSEDKKTLTFSPRKGRVDSGCPERFDHWPNALAAAAFTSGVCSWRVKVEKSCAYKLGVCYGSLPRKGSANEARLGFNAASWVFSRYDKEFRFLHAGRPQPVELLKSPAEIGVLLDLAGGELLFYDPDSCTILFSHREAFSQPLYPVFAVAHQSLSLAQ
;
A
#
# COMPACT_ATOMS: atom_id res chain seq x y z
N MET A 1 -41.16 -94.22 37.27
CA MET A 1 -40.26 -94.01 36.12
C MET A 1 -39.23 -92.97 36.50
N ALA A 2 -38.00 -93.39 36.61
CA ALA A 2 -36.89 -92.62 37.06
C ALA A 2 -36.34 -91.77 35.93
N GLN A 3 -36.01 -90.49 36.19
CA GLN A 3 -35.04 -89.75 35.33
C GLN A 3 -33.86 -89.37 36.21
N ARG A 4 -32.74 -89.85 35.74
CA ARG A 4 -31.42 -89.71 36.31
C ARG A 4 -30.91 -88.22 36.14
N GLY A 5 -30.55 -87.61 37.24
CA GLY A 5 -29.70 -86.42 37.25
C GLY A 5 -28.26 -86.83 36.95
N GLY A 6 -27.72 -86.33 35.83
CA GLY A 6 -26.33 -86.57 35.46
C GLY A 6 -25.41 -85.80 36.37
N GLY A 7 -24.74 -86.53 37.30
CA GLY A 7 -23.61 -85.93 38.06
C GLY A 7 -22.44 -85.66 37.15
N GLN A 8 -21.98 -84.51 37.11
CA GLN A 8 -20.69 -84.12 36.50
C GLN A 8 -19.58 -84.90 37.21
N ARG A 9 -18.79 -85.63 36.41
CA ARG A 9 -17.73 -86.53 36.90
C ARG A 9 -16.62 -85.75 37.64
N PRO A 10 -16.09 -86.24 38.75
CA PRO A 10 -15.02 -85.59 39.52
C PRO A 10 -13.73 -85.36 38.81
N ARG A 11 -13.59 -85.90 37.60
CA ARG A 11 -12.37 -85.71 36.76
C ARG A 11 -12.30 -84.35 35.97
N GLU A 12 -13.41 -83.65 35.78
CA GLU A 12 -13.43 -82.38 35.01
C GLU A 12 -12.87 -81.21 35.83
N LEU A 13 -12.91 -81.22 37.13
CA LEU A 13 -12.44 -80.14 37.98
C LEU A 13 -10.85 -79.93 37.92
N PRO A 14 -10.06 -80.99 38.05
CA PRO A 14 -8.62 -80.88 37.96
C PRO A 14 -8.13 -80.47 36.55
N GLU A 15 -8.76 -81.02 35.51
CA GLU A 15 -8.44 -80.66 34.10
C GLU A 15 -8.78 -79.23 33.84
N ARG A 16 -9.92 -78.71 34.23
CA ARG A 16 -10.33 -77.31 34.09
C ARG A 16 -9.48 -76.37 34.92
N ALA A 17 -9.01 -76.77 36.10
CA ALA A 17 -8.08 -75.99 36.90
C ALA A 17 -6.69 -75.95 36.28
N ALA A 18 -6.25 -77.02 35.64
CA ALA A 18 -4.97 -77.01 34.87
C ALA A 18 -5.01 -76.07 33.63
N GLU A 19 -6.16 -76.18 32.91
CA GLU A 19 -6.38 -75.30 31.76
C GLU A 19 -6.42 -73.80 32.16
N LEU A 20 -7.13 -73.52 33.30
CA LEU A 20 -7.18 -72.17 33.85
C LEU A 20 -5.80 -71.65 34.27
N ARG A 21 -4.97 -72.54 34.90
CA ARG A 21 -3.58 -72.16 35.25
C ARG A 21 -2.76 -71.86 34.04
N ASN A 22 -2.85 -72.65 32.98
CA ASN A 22 -2.16 -72.36 31.73
C ASN A 22 -2.61 -71.01 31.12
N GLN A 23 -3.89 -70.71 31.08
CA GLN A 23 -4.42 -69.45 30.64
C GLN A 23 -3.89 -68.23 31.49
N LEU A 24 -3.80 -68.43 32.80
CA LEU A 24 -3.25 -67.44 33.73
C LEU A 24 -1.74 -67.22 33.50
N VAL A 25 -0.96 -68.26 33.24
CA VAL A 25 0.45 -68.15 32.88
C VAL A 25 0.62 -67.35 31.60
N ASP A 26 -0.13 -67.71 30.54
CA ASP A 26 -0.10 -66.97 29.26
C ASP A 26 -0.48 -65.48 29.41
N ARG A 27 -1.43 -65.19 30.32
CA ARG A 27 -1.78 -63.81 30.64
C ARG A 27 -0.68 -63.10 31.41
N CYS A 28 -0.05 -63.73 32.38
CA CYS A 28 1.07 -63.18 33.13
C CYS A 28 2.25 -62.88 32.22
N GLU A 29 2.60 -63.76 31.29
CA GLU A 29 3.65 -63.55 30.33
C GLU A 29 3.34 -62.35 29.40
N ARG A 30 2.11 -62.27 28.92
CA ARG A 30 1.67 -61.08 28.09
C ARG A 30 1.75 -59.79 28.88
N LEU A 31 1.28 -59.76 30.12
CA LEU A 31 1.39 -58.60 31.02
C LEU A 31 2.81 -58.21 31.29
N GLN A 32 3.71 -59.22 31.47
CA GLN A 32 5.14 -58.99 31.72
C GLN A 32 5.81 -58.36 30.47
N LEU A 33 5.50 -58.87 29.27
CA LEU A 33 6.00 -58.27 28.01
C LEU A 33 5.49 -56.84 27.80
N GLN A 34 4.19 -56.59 28.10
CA GLN A 34 3.63 -55.22 28.02
C GLN A 34 4.29 -54.29 29.04
N SER A 35 4.49 -54.74 30.27
CA SER A 35 5.17 -53.98 31.32
C SER A 35 6.64 -53.62 30.92
N ALA A 36 7.36 -54.61 30.40
CA ALA A 36 8.74 -54.38 29.91
C ALA A 36 8.77 -53.41 28.72
N ALA A 37 7.77 -53.44 27.80
CA ALA A 37 7.67 -52.51 26.70
C ALA A 37 7.37 -51.09 27.19
N ILE A 38 6.45 -50.92 28.15
CA ILE A 38 6.17 -49.62 28.76
C ILE A 38 7.35 -49.06 29.52
N ALA A 39 8.03 -49.90 30.33
CA ALA A 39 9.24 -49.48 31.04
C ALA A 39 10.33 -48.96 30.08
N ARG A 40 10.59 -49.68 28.99
CA ARG A 40 11.52 -49.25 27.95
C ARG A 40 11.11 -47.94 27.31
N HIS A 41 9.83 -47.76 27.05
CA HIS A 41 9.32 -46.50 26.48
C HIS A 41 9.52 -45.34 27.44
N LEU A 42 9.23 -45.51 28.74
CA LEU A 42 9.42 -44.47 29.75
C LEU A 42 10.90 -44.13 30.01
N GLU A 43 11.76 -45.14 30.03
CA GLU A 43 13.16 -44.94 30.40
C GLU A 43 14.06 -44.51 29.25
N GLN A 44 13.72 -44.92 28.03
CA GLN A 44 14.61 -44.68 26.86
C GLN A 44 13.99 -43.78 25.82
N VAL A 45 12.73 -44.00 25.45
CA VAL A 45 12.09 -43.29 24.31
C VAL A 45 11.66 -41.87 24.70
N LEU A 46 10.93 -41.73 25.81
CA LEU A 46 10.42 -40.44 26.24
C LEU A 46 11.51 -39.42 26.58
N PRO A 47 12.60 -39.79 27.35
CA PRO A 47 13.68 -38.86 27.62
C PRO A 47 14.44 -38.43 26.35
N ALA A 48 14.67 -39.36 25.42
CA ALA A 48 15.29 -39.03 24.13
C ALA A 48 14.41 -38.09 23.29
N LYS A 49 13.10 -38.29 23.32
CA LYS A 49 12.15 -37.37 22.66
C LYS A 49 12.12 -35.99 23.31
N ASP A 50 12.15 -35.92 24.64
CA ASP A 50 12.19 -34.66 25.39
C ASP A 50 13.43 -33.85 25.06
N GLN A 51 14.61 -34.48 25.06
CA GLN A 51 15.83 -33.81 24.62
C GLN A 51 15.78 -33.34 23.16
N GLY A 52 15.17 -34.14 22.26
CA GLY A 52 14.97 -33.76 20.88
C GLY A 52 14.04 -32.54 20.74
N VAL A 53 12.98 -32.48 21.55
CA VAL A 53 12.06 -31.32 21.59
C VAL A 53 12.79 -30.07 22.07
N LEU A 54 13.56 -30.16 23.16
CA LEU A 54 14.33 -29.04 23.69
C LEU A 54 15.36 -28.51 22.68
N GLY A 55 16.07 -29.41 22.02
CA GLY A 55 17.04 -29.04 20.98
C GLY A 55 16.39 -28.35 19.78
N SER A 56 15.27 -28.91 19.30
CA SER A 56 14.49 -28.34 18.18
C SER A 56 13.88 -26.98 18.54
N ALA A 57 13.37 -26.83 19.77
CA ALA A 57 12.82 -25.57 20.25
C ALA A 57 13.91 -24.49 20.37
N SER A 58 15.09 -24.84 20.85
CA SER A 58 16.24 -23.91 20.90
C SER A 58 16.64 -23.45 19.51
N ALA A 59 16.84 -24.36 18.58
CA ALA A 59 17.18 -24.03 17.19
C ALA A 59 16.11 -23.13 16.52
N ALA A 60 14.83 -23.38 16.81
CA ALA A 60 13.74 -22.54 16.29
C ALA A 60 13.79 -21.11 16.87
N ARG A 61 14.06 -20.96 18.18
CA ARG A 61 14.23 -19.64 18.81
C ARG A 61 15.42 -18.89 18.20
N ASP A 62 16.55 -19.56 18.04
CA ASP A 62 17.76 -18.97 17.45
C ASP A 62 17.51 -18.50 16.02
N LEU A 63 16.77 -19.28 15.22
CA LEU A 63 16.39 -18.89 13.86
C LEU A 63 15.53 -17.63 13.84
N VAL A 64 14.54 -17.53 14.74
CA VAL A 64 13.69 -16.34 14.86
C VAL A 64 14.51 -15.11 15.21
N LEU A 65 15.38 -15.23 16.24
CA LEU A 65 16.22 -14.13 16.69
C LEU A 65 17.19 -13.68 15.60
N GLN A 66 17.86 -14.61 14.93
CA GLN A 66 18.78 -14.28 13.83
C GLN A 66 18.10 -13.54 12.68
N ARG A 67 16.89 -13.97 12.28
CA ARG A 67 16.12 -13.30 11.21
C ARG A 67 15.69 -11.88 11.61
N LEU A 68 15.19 -11.70 12.83
CA LEU A 68 14.80 -10.38 13.32
C LEU A 68 16.00 -9.44 13.45
N LEU A 69 17.12 -9.92 13.98
CA LEU A 69 18.36 -9.13 14.06
C LEU A 69 18.91 -8.76 12.68
N PHE A 70 18.81 -9.66 11.70
CA PHE A 70 19.19 -9.34 10.32
C PHE A 70 18.31 -8.23 9.72
N VAL A 71 16.99 -8.36 9.85
CA VAL A 71 16.05 -7.33 9.35
C VAL A 71 16.31 -6.00 10.04
N GLY A 72 16.50 -5.98 11.38
CA GLY A 72 16.83 -4.76 12.12
C GLY A 72 18.06 -4.05 11.58
N ARG A 73 19.17 -4.79 11.39
CA ARG A 73 20.42 -4.20 10.84
C ARG A 73 20.25 -3.66 9.43
N VAL A 74 19.45 -4.32 8.58
CA VAL A 74 19.17 -3.83 7.23
C VAL A 74 18.36 -2.53 7.29
N CYS A 75 17.37 -2.44 8.19
CA CYS A 75 16.59 -1.22 8.39
C CYS A 75 17.47 -0.07 8.90
N GLU A 76 18.30 -0.30 9.92
CA GLU A 76 19.22 0.70 10.48
C GLU A 76 20.22 1.22 9.43
N SER A 77 20.79 0.32 8.63
CA SER A 77 21.73 0.70 7.56
C SER A 77 21.06 1.55 6.47
N GLU A 78 19.83 1.19 6.09
CA GLU A 78 19.09 1.93 5.07
C GLU A 78 18.60 3.28 5.60
N GLU A 79 18.18 3.36 6.86
CA GLU A 79 17.82 4.61 7.54
C GLU A 79 18.99 5.58 7.50
N GLN A 80 20.17 5.16 7.97
CA GLN A 80 21.36 6.00 7.98
C GLN A 80 21.70 6.51 6.58
N ARG A 81 21.72 5.61 5.59
CA ARG A 81 22.01 5.96 4.19
C ARG A 81 21.04 7.01 3.64
N LEU A 82 19.74 6.87 3.92
CA LEU A 82 18.71 7.80 3.43
C LEU A 82 18.79 9.15 4.14
N LEU A 83 19.04 9.17 5.45
CA LEU A 83 19.21 10.41 6.20
C LEU A 83 20.45 11.19 5.74
N GLU A 84 21.56 10.52 5.43
CA GLU A 84 22.74 11.14 4.83
C GLU A 84 22.42 11.76 3.46
N GLN A 85 21.61 11.10 2.64
CA GLN A 85 21.17 11.66 1.35
C GLN A 85 20.25 12.87 1.50
N VAL A 86 19.35 12.87 2.50
CA VAL A 86 18.51 14.04 2.84
C VAL A 86 19.38 15.21 3.25
N GLN A 87 20.34 15.00 4.14
CA GLN A 87 21.24 16.04 4.61
C GLN A 87 22.11 16.63 3.46
N ALA A 88 22.66 15.77 2.62
CA ALA A 88 23.46 16.20 1.47
C ALA A 88 22.61 17.06 0.48
N GLU A 89 21.37 16.67 0.25
CA GLU A 89 20.47 17.42 -0.62
C GLU A 89 20.01 18.74 -0.01
N GLU A 90 19.76 18.78 1.29
CA GLU A 90 19.46 20.00 2.04
C GLU A 90 20.63 20.99 1.93
N GLU A 91 21.85 20.53 2.17
CA GLU A 91 23.04 21.36 2.07
C GLU A 91 23.27 21.86 0.63
N ARG A 92 23.08 21.00 -0.38
CA ARG A 92 23.14 21.40 -1.79
C ARG A 92 22.16 22.52 -2.12
N ALA A 93 20.89 22.36 -1.70
CA ALA A 93 19.85 23.37 -1.96
C ALA A 93 20.17 24.68 -1.24
N HIS A 94 20.61 24.60 0.02
CA HIS A 94 21.00 25.76 0.82
C HIS A 94 22.17 26.53 0.21
N GLN A 95 23.23 25.85 -0.21
CA GLN A 95 24.39 26.45 -0.88
C GLN A 95 24.00 27.12 -2.22
N SER A 96 23.09 26.49 -2.97
CA SER A 96 22.56 27.08 -4.20
C SER A 96 21.79 28.38 -3.91
N ILE A 97 20.99 28.43 -2.86
CA ILE A 97 20.28 29.65 -2.43
C ILE A 97 21.26 30.73 -1.99
N LEU A 98 22.25 30.39 -1.16
CA LEU A 98 23.27 31.35 -0.71
C LEU A 98 24.03 31.95 -1.88
N THR A 99 24.42 31.14 -2.85
CA THR A 99 25.11 31.63 -4.07
C THR A 99 24.23 32.61 -4.83
N GLN A 100 22.94 32.35 -4.98
CA GLN A 100 21.99 33.25 -5.60
C GLN A 100 21.82 34.55 -4.81
N VAL A 101 21.75 34.48 -3.49
CA VAL A 101 21.65 35.65 -2.61
C VAL A 101 22.85 36.56 -2.78
N VAL A 102 24.07 36.04 -2.80
CA VAL A 102 25.29 36.82 -3.01
C VAL A 102 25.25 37.46 -4.40
N HIS A 103 24.97 36.70 -5.44
CA HIS A 103 24.90 37.19 -6.82
C HIS A 103 23.92 38.36 -6.98
N TRP A 104 22.70 38.20 -6.48
CA TRP A 104 21.66 39.22 -6.61
C TRP A 104 21.93 40.46 -5.74
N ASN A 105 22.56 40.30 -4.56
CA ASN A 105 23.00 41.45 -3.77
C ASN A 105 24.06 42.27 -4.47
N GLU A 106 25.04 41.64 -5.12
CA GLU A 106 26.04 42.32 -5.94
C GLU A 106 25.39 43.04 -7.12
N ALA A 107 24.45 42.41 -7.80
CA ALA A 107 23.68 43.01 -8.89
C ALA A 107 22.90 44.23 -8.41
N LEU A 108 22.19 44.14 -7.28
CA LEU A 108 21.47 45.26 -6.67
C LEU A 108 22.39 46.43 -6.31
N GLN A 109 23.58 46.15 -5.74
CA GLN A 109 24.57 47.22 -5.45
C GLN A 109 25.04 47.94 -6.69
N LYS A 110 25.34 47.19 -7.78
CA LYS A 110 25.75 47.79 -9.08
C LYS A 110 24.65 48.67 -9.65
N LEU A 111 23.40 48.20 -9.67
CA LEU A 111 22.24 48.95 -10.16
C LEU A 111 21.96 50.20 -9.29
N ALA A 112 22.10 50.12 -7.97
CA ALA A 112 21.94 51.25 -7.08
C ALA A 112 23.01 52.31 -7.29
N ALA A 113 24.28 51.91 -7.46
CA ALA A 113 25.38 52.81 -7.75
C ALA A 113 25.19 53.51 -9.11
N LEU A 114 24.80 52.78 -10.15
CA LEU A 114 24.50 53.37 -11.47
C LEU A 114 23.33 54.34 -11.40
N ARG A 115 22.25 54.00 -10.71
CA ARG A 115 21.11 54.90 -10.52
C ARG A 115 21.53 56.18 -9.84
N THR A 116 22.36 56.12 -8.80
CA THR A 116 22.89 57.30 -8.12
C THR A 116 23.72 58.17 -9.04
N TYR A 117 24.60 57.57 -9.83
CA TYR A 117 25.39 58.23 -10.85
C TYR A 117 24.51 58.94 -11.90
N LEU A 118 23.50 58.27 -12.45
CA LEU A 118 22.59 58.87 -13.45
C LEU A 118 21.77 60.02 -12.85
N VAL A 119 21.29 59.92 -11.62
CA VAL A 119 20.63 61.02 -10.93
C VAL A 119 21.55 62.21 -10.76
N ASP A 120 22.82 61.98 -10.39
CA ASP A 120 23.82 63.03 -10.25
C ASP A 120 24.10 63.75 -11.60
N MET A 121 24.25 63.01 -12.70
CA MET A 121 24.39 63.55 -14.06
C MET A 121 23.19 64.39 -14.47
N ILE A 122 21.99 63.96 -14.19
CA ILE A 122 20.74 64.69 -14.55
C ILE A 122 20.58 65.97 -13.72
N THR A 123 21.01 65.97 -12.45
CA THR A 123 20.73 67.09 -11.53
C THR A 123 21.84 68.14 -11.49
N ASN A 124 23.11 67.80 -11.75
CA ASN A 124 24.24 68.59 -11.47
C ASN A 124 25.05 69.05 -12.74
N LEU A 125 24.82 68.38 -13.88
CA LEU A 125 25.47 68.80 -15.13
C LEU A 125 24.61 69.78 -15.94
N ASP A 126 25.32 70.78 -16.57
CA ASP A 126 24.67 71.59 -17.60
C ASP A 126 24.54 70.82 -18.94
N ASP A 127 23.80 71.40 -19.91
CA ASP A 127 23.52 70.75 -21.21
C ASP A 127 24.81 70.44 -22.02
N GLN A 128 25.85 71.22 -21.86
CA GLN A 128 27.11 71.00 -22.59
C GLN A 128 27.96 69.90 -21.98
N ASP A 129 28.01 69.83 -20.66
CA ASP A 129 28.78 68.85 -19.94
C ASP A 129 28.05 67.50 -19.94
N LEU A 130 26.71 67.51 -19.96
CA LEU A 130 25.91 66.28 -20.12
C LEU A 130 26.17 65.62 -21.50
N VAL A 131 26.22 66.42 -22.59
CA VAL A 131 26.55 65.93 -23.93
C VAL A 131 27.98 65.40 -24.01
N ARG A 132 28.93 66.02 -23.30
CA ARG A 132 30.34 65.53 -23.24
C ARG A 132 30.43 64.19 -22.49
N ALA A 133 29.61 63.98 -21.54
CA ALA A 133 29.54 62.70 -20.72
C ALA A 133 28.78 61.59 -21.42
N GLU A 134 28.17 61.84 -22.60
CA GLU A 134 27.26 60.86 -23.27
C GLU A 134 27.88 59.47 -23.42
N GLN A 135 29.12 59.38 -23.86
CA GLN A 135 29.78 58.08 -24.08
C GLN A 135 30.07 57.35 -22.78
N GLU A 136 30.49 58.07 -21.74
CA GLU A 136 30.69 57.43 -20.40
C GLU A 136 29.38 56.97 -19.78
N ILE A 137 28.29 57.70 -19.91
CA ILE A 137 26.98 57.35 -19.47
C ILE A 137 26.51 56.09 -20.20
N PHE A 138 26.72 56.04 -21.53
CA PHE A 138 26.33 54.90 -22.33
C PHE A 138 27.08 53.62 -21.92
N GLU A 139 28.42 53.68 -21.82
CA GLU A 139 29.25 52.54 -21.39
C GLU A 139 28.85 51.99 -20.00
N ARG A 140 28.53 52.88 -19.06
CA ARG A 140 28.08 52.48 -17.71
C ARG A 140 26.68 51.87 -17.71
N THR A 141 25.76 52.35 -18.57
CA THR A 141 24.42 51.81 -18.67
C THR A 141 24.40 50.47 -19.38
N GLU A 142 25.24 50.27 -20.42
CA GLU A 142 25.37 49.00 -21.14
C GLU A 142 25.74 47.82 -20.19
N VAL A 143 26.63 48.10 -19.19
CA VAL A 143 26.97 47.09 -18.16
C VAL A 143 25.78 46.69 -17.34
N ALA A 144 24.83 47.60 -17.10
CA ALA A 144 23.61 47.28 -16.31
C ALA A 144 22.53 46.56 -17.12
N GLU A 145 22.44 46.84 -18.43
CA GLU A 145 21.53 46.11 -19.33
C GLU A 145 21.87 44.62 -19.46
N GLY A 146 23.13 44.24 -19.17
CA GLY A 146 23.56 42.86 -19.07
C GLY A 146 23.08 42.10 -17.79
N ILE A 147 22.49 42.81 -16.81
CA ILE A 147 21.95 42.21 -15.60
C ILE A 147 20.51 41.76 -15.90
N LEU A 148 20.36 40.45 -16.17
CA LEU A 148 19.08 39.85 -16.46
C LEU A 148 18.20 39.81 -15.21
N GLU A 149 16.88 39.75 -15.41
CA GLU A 149 15.91 39.53 -14.29
C GLU A 149 16.06 38.14 -13.68
N PRO A 150 15.85 38.00 -12.34
CA PRO A 150 15.91 36.72 -11.68
C PRO A 150 14.89 35.75 -12.27
N GLN A 151 15.32 34.53 -12.56
CA GLN A 151 14.43 33.44 -12.98
C GLN A 151 14.42 32.34 -11.96
N GLU A 152 13.24 31.72 -11.73
CA GLU A 152 13.14 30.55 -10.90
C GLU A 152 13.94 29.38 -11.48
N SER A 153 14.78 28.79 -10.65
CA SER A 153 15.56 27.62 -11.01
C SER A 153 15.14 26.41 -10.17
N PRO A 154 14.85 25.26 -10.81
CA PRO A 154 14.57 24.01 -10.07
C PRO A 154 15.69 23.62 -9.09
N ARG A 155 16.92 24.11 -9.31
CA ARG A 155 18.09 23.85 -8.43
C ARG A 155 17.97 24.51 -7.06
N LEU A 156 17.09 25.49 -6.89
CA LEU A 156 16.83 26.14 -5.61
C LEU A 156 15.87 25.34 -4.73
N ASN A 157 15.18 24.35 -5.32
CA ASN A 157 14.23 23.51 -4.62
C ASN A 157 14.91 22.25 -4.09
N PHE A 158 14.37 21.74 -2.97
CA PHE A 158 14.76 20.45 -2.43
C PHE A 158 14.24 19.33 -3.33
N ASN A 159 15.12 18.43 -3.75
CA ASN A 159 14.78 17.30 -4.61
C ASN A 159 14.36 16.09 -3.76
N ARG A 160 13.05 15.89 -3.58
CA ARG A 160 12.50 14.77 -2.81
C ARG A 160 12.84 13.39 -3.36
N SER A 161 13.36 13.27 -4.58
CA SER A 161 13.75 11.97 -5.13
C SER A 161 14.98 11.37 -4.45
N CYS A 162 15.72 12.13 -3.63
CA CYS A 162 16.86 11.65 -2.86
C CYS A 162 16.48 10.51 -1.87
N VAL A 163 15.22 10.46 -1.41
CA VAL A 163 14.72 9.41 -0.51
C VAL A 163 14.08 8.22 -1.23
N GLN A 164 14.16 8.15 -2.56
CA GLN A 164 13.65 7.00 -3.31
C GLN A 164 14.52 5.78 -3.08
N SER A 165 13.99 4.81 -2.33
CA SER A 165 14.64 3.54 -2.04
C SER A 165 13.70 2.39 -2.38
N PRO A 166 14.04 1.52 -3.35
CA PRO A 166 13.28 0.31 -3.63
C PRO A 166 13.25 -0.65 -2.42
N LEU A 167 14.30 -0.64 -1.60
CA LEU A 167 14.37 -1.47 -0.39
C LEU A 167 13.40 -0.98 0.67
N LEU A 168 13.46 0.32 1.02
CA LEU A 168 12.54 0.92 1.99
C LEU A 168 11.08 0.74 1.54
N HIS A 169 10.80 0.97 0.25
CA HIS A 169 9.47 0.80 -0.30
C HIS A 169 8.94 -0.62 -0.09
N ARG A 170 9.75 -1.64 -0.40
CA ARG A 170 9.35 -3.05 -0.24
C ARG A 170 9.16 -3.43 1.23
N LEU A 171 10.07 -3.00 2.11
CA LEU A 171 9.97 -3.26 3.54
C LEU A 171 8.73 -2.61 4.14
N TRP A 172 8.50 -1.33 3.82
CA TRP A 172 7.32 -0.59 4.27
C TRP A 172 6.02 -1.24 3.77
N ALA A 173 5.90 -1.51 2.48
CA ALA A 173 4.73 -2.13 1.90
C ALA A 173 4.45 -3.51 2.52
N SER A 174 5.48 -4.37 2.65
CA SER A 174 5.33 -5.68 3.28
C SER A 174 4.90 -5.57 4.74
N ALA A 175 5.48 -4.65 5.51
CA ALA A 175 5.12 -4.45 6.92
C ALA A 175 3.66 -3.99 7.06
N VAL A 176 3.23 -3.00 6.26
CA VAL A 176 1.86 -2.47 6.30
C VAL A 176 0.85 -3.55 5.89
N LEU A 177 1.12 -4.27 4.80
CA LEU A 177 0.23 -5.33 4.30
C LEU A 177 0.10 -6.50 5.31
N CYS A 178 1.22 -6.94 5.90
CA CYS A 178 1.22 -8.03 6.87
C CYS A 178 0.60 -7.65 8.22
N CYS A 179 0.79 -6.41 8.67
CA CYS A 179 0.28 -5.95 9.97
C CYS A 179 -1.17 -5.45 9.91
N GLY A 180 -1.76 -5.31 8.71
CA GLY A 180 -3.13 -4.81 8.53
C GLY A 180 -3.35 -3.39 9.08
N THR A 181 -2.27 -2.60 9.20
CA THR A 181 -2.32 -1.24 9.70
C THR A 181 -3.09 -0.34 8.75
N GLY A 182 -3.91 0.56 9.29
CA GLY A 182 -4.68 1.51 8.49
C GLY A 182 -5.96 0.94 7.86
N SER A 183 -6.40 -0.29 8.22
CA SER A 183 -7.69 -0.83 7.73
C SER A 183 -8.84 0.10 8.14
N GLN A 184 -9.61 0.53 7.15
CA GLN A 184 -10.73 1.46 7.33
C GLN A 184 -12.03 0.80 6.93
N GLU A 185 -13.06 1.00 7.75
CA GLU A 185 -14.41 0.64 7.36
C GLU A 185 -14.97 1.67 6.38
N ILE A 186 -15.25 1.23 5.17
CA ILE A 186 -15.73 2.08 4.08
C ILE A 186 -17.19 1.76 3.78
N HIS A 187 -17.99 2.80 3.58
CA HIS A 187 -19.36 2.71 3.11
C HIS A 187 -19.51 3.53 1.82
N ILE A 188 -20.34 3.04 0.91
CA ILE A 188 -20.62 3.72 -0.35
C ILE A 188 -21.65 4.82 -0.11
N ASP A 189 -21.41 6.01 -0.68
CA ASP A 189 -22.35 7.11 -0.65
C ASP A 189 -23.46 6.88 -1.67
N GLU A 190 -24.65 6.59 -1.17
CA GLU A 190 -25.86 6.36 -1.96
C GLU A 190 -26.20 7.49 -2.94
N LYS A 191 -25.87 8.75 -2.59
CA LYS A 191 -26.11 9.92 -3.42
C LYS A 191 -25.27 9.88 -4.70
N THR A 192 -24.10 9.23 -4.68
CA THR A 192 -23.19 9.17 -5.82
C THR A 192 -23.49 8.01 -6.77
N VAL A 193 -24.21 6.99 -6.31
CA VAL A 193 -24.43 5.73 -7.05
C VAL A 193 -25.14 5.98 -8.38
N SER A 194 -24.53 5.47 -9.45
CA SER A 194 -25.10 5.55 -10.81
C SER A 194 -26.46 4.83 -10.91
N PRO A 195 -27.41 5.31 -11.76
CA PRO A 195 -28.68 4.61 -12.02
C PRO A 195 -28.54 3.19 -12.58
N ASN A 196 -27.35 2.85 -13.09
CA ASN A 196 -27.04 1.51 -13.58
C ASN A 196 -26.53 0.57 -12.48
N LEU A 197 -26.46 1.02 -11.22
CA LEU A 197 -26.02 0.26 -10.07
C LEU A 197 -27.12 0.19 -9.01
N SER A 198 -27.22 -0.93 -8.32
CA SER A 198 -27.99 -1.05 -7.08
C SER A 198 -27.02 -1.20 -5.90
N LEU A 199 -27.32 -0.49 -4.82
CA LEU A 199 -26.56 -0.54 -3.57
C LEU A 199 -27.32 -1.39 -2.55
N SER A 200 -26.60 -2.25 -1.82
CA SER A 200 -27.15 -3.03 -0.71
C SER A 200 -27.49 -2.14 0.50
N GLU A 201 -28.36 -2.65 1.40
CA GLU A 201 -28.79 -1.93 2.60
C GLU A 201 -27.62 -1.60 3.55
N ASP A 202 -26.63 -2.47 3.64
CA ASP A 202 -25.38 -2.26 4.41
C ASP A 202 -24.40 -1.27 3.77
N LYS A 203 -24.74 -0.73 2.58
CA LYS A 203 -23.93 0.20 1.79
C LYS A 203 -22.54 -0.33 1.43
N LYS A 204 -22.38 -1.64 1.33
CA LYS A 204 -21.09 -2.30 1.03
C LYS A 204 -21.04 -3.01 -0.32
N THR A 205 -22.19 -3.32 -0.94
CA THR A 205 -22.23 -4.09 -2.19
C THR A 205 -22.86 -3.28 -3.31
N LEU A 206 -22.13 -3.17 -4.43
CA LEU A 206 -22.63 -2.61 -5.68
C LEU A 206 -22.92 -3.73 -6.66
N THR A 207 -24.13 -3.76 -7.19
CA THR A 207 -24.56 -4.72 -8.22
C THR A 207 -24.92 -3.99 -9.51
N PHE A 208 -24.36 -4.43 -10.62
CA PHE A 208 -24.68 -3.88 -11.93
C PHE A 208 -26.08 -4.30 -12.37
N SER A 209 -26.92 -3.32 -12.74
CA SER A 209 -28.26 -3.53 -13.25
C SER A 209 -28.41 -2.79 -14.58
N PRO A 210 -28.49 -3.50 -15.71
CA PRO A 210 -28.63 -2.87 -17.04
C PRO A 210 -29.95 -2.15 -17.25
N ARG A 211 -30.93 -2.38 -16.38
CA ARG A 211 -32.20 -1.65 -16.40
C ARG A 211 -32.04 -0.40 -15.54
N LYS A 212 -32.04 0.77 -16.18
CA LYS A 212 -32.08 2.06 -15.47
C LYS A 212 -33.17 2.02 -14.41
N GLY A 213 -32.80 1.91 -13.15
CA GLY A 213 -33.70 2.09 -12.03
C GLY A 213 -34.38 3.47 -12.18
N ARG A 214 -35.60 3.63 -11.68
CA ARG A 214 -36.24 4.94 -11.47
C ARG A 214 -35.48 5.64 -10.32
N VAL A 215 -34.29 6.14 -10.60
CA VAL A 215 -33.54 6.93 -9.61
C VAL A 215 -33.66 8.37 -10.05
N ASP A 216 -34.08 9.20 -9.11
CA ASP A 216 -34.17 10.63 -9.26
C ASP A 216 -32.86 11.18 -9.85
N SER A 217 -32.91 11.63 -11.10
CA SER A 217 -31.77 12.15 -11.85
C SER A 217 -31.36 13.56 -11.39
N GLY A 218 -32.05 14.10 -10.40
CA GLY A 218 -31.85 15.46 -9.89
C GLY A 218 -30.70 15.66 -8.92
N CYS A 219 -30.10 14.58 -8.38
CA CYS A 219 -28.97 14.70 -7.44
C CYS A 219 -27.67 15.10 -8.17
N PRO A 220 -27.05 16.24 -7.87
CA PRO A 220 -25.83 16.70 -8.54
C PRO A 220 -24.64 15.78 -8.27
N GLU A 221 -24.57 15.11 -7.13
CA GLU A 221 -23.50 14.20 -6.74
C GLU A 221 -23.53 12.87 -7.50
N ARG A 222 -24.69 12.49 -8.07
CA ARG A 222 -24.93 11.21 -8.72
C ARG A 222 -24.25 11.12 -10.09
N PHE A 223 -23.53 10.00 -10.33
CA PHE A 223 -23.08 9.68 -11.68
C PHE A 223 -24.27 9.34 -12.57
N ASP A 224 -24.38 9.97 -13.73
CA ASP A 224 -25.53 9.81 -14.63
C ASP A 224 -25.31 8.86 -15.81
N HIS A 225 -24.05 8.67 -16.23
CA HIS A 225 -23.69 7.87 -17.40
C HIS A 225 -22.87 6.64 -17.06
N TRP A 226 -21.69 6.84 -16.43
CA TRP A 226 -20.80 5.75 -16.07
C TRP A 226 -21.30 5.01 -14.82
N PRO A 227 -21.17 3.66 -14.75
CA PRO A 227 -21.62 2.88 -13.60
C PRO A 227 -20.66 3.02 -12.41
N ASN A 228 -20.52 4.23 -11.91
CA ASN A 228 -19.60 4.61 -10.85
C ASN A 228 -20.33 4.86 -9.52
N ALA A 229 -19.58 4.73 -8.42
CA ALA A 229 -19.96 5.14 -7.07
C ALA A 229 -18.74 5.55 -6.27
N LEU A 230 -18.90 6.44 -5.27
CA LEU A 230 -17.86 6.85 -4.34
C LEU A 230 -18.12 6.32 -2.93
N ALA A 231 -17.07 6.27 -2.13
CA ALA A 231 -17.20 6.17 -0.68
C ALA A 231 -17.75 7.47 -0.07
N ALA A 232 -18.39 7.34 1.10
CA ALA A 232 -19.00 8.46 1.82
C ALA A 232 -17.95 9.40 2.45
N ALA A 233 -16.75 8.87 2.76
CA ALA A 233 -15.67 9.63 3.38
C ALA A 233 -14.45 9.71 2.46
N ALA A 234 -13.77 10.87 2.49
CA ALA A 234 -12.48 11.06 1.86
C ALA A 234 -11.34 10.88 2.87
N PHE A 235 -10.19 10.49 2.37
CA PHE A 235 -8.94 10.46 3.12
C PHE A 235 -8.13 11.72 2.87
N THR A 236 -7.62 12.31 3.96
CA THR A 236 -6.87 13.59 3.94
C THR A 236 -5.45 13.45 4.46
N SER A 237 -5.15 12.40 5.22
CA SER A 237 -3.84 12.17 5.83
C SER A 237 -3.66 10.71 6.25
N GLY A 238 -2.41 10.33 6.53
CA GLY A 238 -2.05 9.02 7.06
C GLY A 238 -2.02 7.91 6.02
N VAL A 239 -2.00 6.68 6.53
CA VAL A 239 -2.07 5.45 5.75
C VAL A 239 -3.45 4.82 5.92
N CYS A 240 -4.12 4.56 4.82
CA CYS A 240 -5.47 4.00 4.77
C CYS A 240 -5.48 2.75 3.90
N SER A 241 -6.20 1.72 4.31
CA SER A 241 -6.37 0.51 3.50
C SER A 241 -7.79 -0.02 3.57
N TRP A 242 -8.24 -0.62 2.48
CA TRP A 242 -9.53 -1.32 2.40
C TRP A 242 -9.44 -2.46 1.40
N ARG A 243 -10.40 -3.37 1.48
CA ARG A 243 -10.43 -4.55 0.62
C ARG A 243 -11.75 -4.65 -0.12
N VAL A 244 -11.71 -5.16 -1.35
CA VAL A 244 -12.86 -5.28 -2.26
C VAL A 244 -12.90 -6.69 -2.81
N LYS A 245 -13.99 -7.41 -2.57
CA LYS A 245 -14.27 -8.71 -3.18
C LYS A 245 -14.68 -8.51 -4.64
N VAL A 246 -13.92 -9.09 -5.54
CA VAL A 246 -14.04 -8.89 -7.00
C VAL A 246 -14.34 -10.18 -7.76
N GLU A 247 -14.40 -11.32 -7.08
CA GLU A 247 -14.53 -12.66 -7.67
C GLU A 247 -15.72 -12.80 -8.62
N LYS A 248 -16.85 -12.11 -8.29
CA LYS A 248 -18.09 -12.17 -9.06
C LYS A 248 -18.08 -11.31 -10.31
N SER A 249 -17.09 -10.44 -10.51
CA SER A 249 -17.09 -9.50 -11.63
C SER A 249 -15.90 -9.70 -12.57
N CYS A 250 -16.15 -9.71 -13.86
CA CYS A 250 -15.11 -9.67 -14.89
C CYS A 250 -14.93 -8.28 -15.53
N ALA A 251 -15.71 -7.27 -15.10
CA ALA A 251 -15.62 -5.91 -15.63
C ALA A 251 -15.84 -4.89 -14.51
N TYR A 252 -14.75 -4.33 -14.00
CA TYR A 252 -14.78 -3.37 -12.89
C TYR A 252 -13.59 -2.42 -12.91
N LYS A 253 -13.71 -1.34 -12.15
CA LYS A 253 -12.61 -0.45 -11.74
C LYS A 253 -12.75 -0.13 -10.28
N LEU A 254 -11.62 -0.05 -9.58
CA LEU A 254 -11.55 0.37 -8.19
C LEU A 254 -10.25 1.14 -7.93
N GLY A 255 -10.27 2.07 -7.01
CA GLY A 255 -9.13 2.91 -6.69
C GLY A 255 -9.54 4.18 -5.96
N VAL A 256 -8.94 5.32 -6.33
CA VAL A 256 -9.19 6.62 -5.70
C VAL A 256 -9.45 7.70 -6.72
N CYS A 257 -10.15 8.75 -6.30
CA CYS A 257 -10.33 9.95 -7.11
C CYS A 257 -10.44 11.21 -6.23
N TYR A 258 -10.19 12.36 -6.84
CA TYR A 258 -10.49 13.65 -6.22
C TYR A 258 -12.00 13.91 -6.21
N GLY A 259 -12.46 14.70 -5.22
CA GLY A 259 -13.85 15.14 -5.14
C GLY A 259 -14.32 15.97 -6.34
N SER A 260 -13.37 16.61 -7.03
CA SER A 260 -13.59 17.39 -8.26
C SER A 260 -13.92 16.57 -9.51
N LEU A 261 -13.88 15.24 -9.44
CA LEU A 261 -14.23 14.36 -10.56
C LEU A 261 -15.65 14.65 -11.06
N PRO A 262 -15.86 14.99 -12.35
CA PRO A 262 -17.19 15.25 -12.90
C PRO A 262 -18.15 14.06 -12.74
N ARG A 263 -19.38 14.36 -12.39
CA ARG A 263 -20.43 13.34 -12.14
C ARG A 263 -21.32 13.11 -13.37
N LYS A 264 -21.35 14.07 -14.28
CA LYS A 264 -22.30 14.12 -15.39
C LYS A 264 -21.59 13.95 -16.73
N GLY A 265 -22.28 13.31 -17.66
CA GLY A 265 -21.84 13.16 -19.04
C GLY A 265 -21.08 11.86 -19.34
N SER A 266 -20.90 11.60 -20.62
CA SER A 266 -20.26 10.40 -21.18
C SER A 266 -18.79 10.61 -21.56
N ALA A 267 -18.28 11.83 -21.47
CA ALA A 267 -16.94 12.19 -21.88
C ALA A 267 -15.86 11.63 -20.95
N ASN A 268 -14.60 11.67 -21.41
CA ASN A 268 -13.45 11.11 -20.68
C ASN A 268 -13.22 11.78 -19.32
N GLU A 269 -13.62 13.03 -19.16
CA GLU A 269 -13.51 13.78 -17.90
C GLU A 269 -14.28 13.11 -16.76
N ALA A 270 -15.42 12.47 -17.05
CA ALA A 270 -16.22 11.72 -16.07
C ALA A 270 -15.88 10.22 -16.03
N ARG A 271 -15.03 9.73 -16.95
CA ARG A 271 -14.67 8.32 -17.07
C ARG A 271 -13.48 7.99 -16.20
N LEU A 272 -13.64 7.08 -15.25
CA LEU A 272 -12.57 6.68 -14.34
C LEU A 272 -11.32 6.20 -15.07
N GLY A 273 -10.15 6.76 -14.68
CA GLY A 273 -8.84 6.46 -15.25
C GLY A 273 -8.52 7.19 -16.56
N PHE A 274 -9.46 7.95 -17.12
CA PHE A 274 -9.27 8.70 -18.38
C PHE A 274 -9.09 10.21 -18.16
N ASN A 275 -8.96 10.64 -16.94
CA ASN A 275 -8.76 12.03 -16.50
C ASN A 275 -7.65 12.10 -15.43
N ALA A 276 -7.20 13.31 -15.12
CA ALA A 276 -6.17 13.55 -14.10
C ALA A 276 -6.69 13.47 -12.65
N ALA A 277 -8.01 13.29 -12.45
CA ALA A 277 -8.64 13.27 -11.14
C ALA A 277 -8.92 11.85 -10.61
N SER A 278 -8.50 10.80 -11.31
CA SER A 278 -8.77 9.42 -10.88
C SER A 278 -7.65 8.46 -11.21
N TRP A 279 -7.35 7.56 -10.27
CA TRP A 279 -6.34 6.52 -10.32
C TRP A 279 -7.00 5.18 -10.01
N VAL A 280 -7.10 4.29 -10.98
CA VAL A 280 -7.89 3.07 -10.82
C VAL A 280 -7.21 1.84 -11.39
N PHE A 281 -7.33 0.75 -10.65
CA PHE A 281 -7.07 -0.60 -11.11
C PHE A 281 -8.34 -1.10 -11.82
N SER A 282 -8.17 -1.65 -13.01
CA SER A 282 -9.26 -2.03 -13.90
C SER A 282 -9.10 -3.48 -14.32
N ARG A 283 -10.21 -4.20 -14.33
CA ARG A 283 -10.34 -5.49 -15.01
C ARG A 283 -11.38 -5.40 -16.09
N TYR A 284 -11.05 -5.98 -17.25
CA TYR A 284 -12.00 -6.24 -18.32
C TYR A 284 -11.71 -7.61 -18.89
N ASP A 285 -12.62 -8.56 -18.69
CA ASP A 285 -12.48 -9.99 -18.97
C ASP A 285 -11.23 -10.57 -18.28
N LYS A 286 -10.19 -10.92 -19.02
CA LYS A 286 -8.93 -11.47 -18.51
C LYS A 286 -7.82 -10.43 -18.37
N GLU A 287 -8.04 -9.21 -18.84
CA GLU A 287 -7.03 -8.15 -18.84
C GLU A 287 -7.13 -7.27 -17.59
N PHE A 288 -5.96 -7.04 -16.98
CA PHE A 288 -5.81 -6.11 -15.87
C PHE A 288 -4.96 -4.93 -16.30
N ARG A 289 -5.36 -3.74 -15.89
CA ARG A 289 -4.65 -2.49 -16.21
C ARG A 289 -4.78 -1.50 -15.07
N PHE A 290 -3.74 -0.74 -14.84
CA PHE A 290 -3.84 0.51 -14.10
C PHE A 290 -4.14 1.64 -15.09
N LEU A 291 -5.03 2.56 -14.70
CA LEU A 291 -5.48 3.66 -15.55
C LEU A 291 -5.41 4.99 -14.78
N HIS A 292 -4.71 5.95 -15.37
CA HIS A 292 -4.67 7.34 -14.93
C HIS A 292 -4.38 8.24 -16.12
N ALA A 293 -5.01 9.44 -16.18
CA ALA A 293 -4.84 10.45 -17.23
C ALA A 293 -4.94 9.89 -18.67
N GLY A 294 -5.79 8.88 -18.88
CA GLY A 294 -5.97 8.22 -20.17
C GLY A 294 -4.83 7.31 -20.60
N ARG A 295 -3.88 7.01 -19.71
CA ARG A 295 -2.72 6.16 -19.99
C ARG A 295 -2.92 4.79 -19.35
N PRO A 296 -3.24 3.73 -20.11
CA PRO A 296 -3.32 2.38 -19.60
C PRO A 296 -1.92 1.79 -19.39
N GLN A 297 -1.70 1.23 -18.21
CA GLN A 297 -0.51 0.42 -17.90
C GLN A 297 -0.97 -1.03 -17.70
N PRO A 298 -0.55 -1.99 -18.53
CA PRO A 298 -0.94 -3.38 -18.38
C PRO A 298 -0.35 -3.96 -17.09
N VAL A 299 -1.14 -4.82 -16.43
CA VAL A 299 -0.72 -5.57 -15.24
C VAL A 299 -0.87 -7.05 -15.55
N GLU A 300 0.24 -7.77 -15.58
CA GLU A 300 0.24 -9.21 -15.84
C GLU A 300 0.03 -9.97 -14.52
N LEU A 301 -1.05 -10.73 -14.45
CA LEU A 301 -1.37 -11.57 -13.30
C LEU A 301 -1.48 -13.02 -13.73
N LEU A 302 -0.80 -13.90 -13.00
CA LEU A 302 -0.85 -15.35 -13.23
C LEU A 302 -2.22 -15.95 -12.87
N LYS A 303 -2.89 -15.34 -11.88
CA LYS A 303 -4.21 -15.74 -11.38
C LYS A 303 -5.05 -14.50 -11.11
N SER A 304 -6.33 -14.55 -11.43
CA SER A 304 -7.28 -13.51 -11.03
C SER A 304 -7.49 -13.56 -9.52
N PRO A 305 -7.24 -12.46 -8.79
CA PRO A 305 -7.50 -12.40 -7.36
C PRO A 305 -9.02 -12.45 -7.09
N ALA A 306 -9.41 -13.09 -5.99
CA ALA A 306 -10.78 -13.08 -5.49
C ALA A 306 -11.11 -11.75 -4.78
N GLU A 307 -10.11 -11.15 -4.18
CA GLU A 307 -10.18 -9.90 -3.45
C GLU A 307 -9.00 -9.00 -3.84
N ILE A 308 -9.22 -7.71 -3.92
CA ILE A 308 -8.16 -6.73 -4.13
C ILE A 308 -8.13 -5.78 -2.94
N GLY A 309 -6.98 -5.69 -2.32
CA GLY A 309 -6.68 -4.67 -1.33
C GLY A 309 -6.17 -3.40 -2.01
N VAL A 310 -6.57 -2.26 -1.47
CA VAL A 310 -6.04 -0.95 -1.83
C VAL A 310 -5.40 -0.35 -0.59
N LEU A 311 -4.19 0.17 -0.74
CA LEU A 311 -3.47 0.88 0.30
C LEU A 311 -3.07 2.24 -0.23
N LEU A 312 -3.40 3.28 0.51
CA LEU A 312 -3.12 4.67 0.20
C LEU A 312 -2.27 5.26 1.32
N ASP A 313 -1.05 5.67 1.01
CA ASP A 313 -0.19 6.49 1.86
C ASP A 313 -0.18 7.92 1.33
N LEU A 314 -0.90 8.81 2.01
CA LEU A 314 -1.01 10.21 1.61
C LEU A 314 0.27 11.00 1.89
N ALA A 315 1.02 10.65 2.92
CA ALA A 315 2.28 11.31 3.25
C ALA A 315 3.42 10.90 2.29
N GLY A 316 3.52 9.60 1.99
CA GLY A 316 4.48 9.06 1.04
C GLY A 316 4.10 9.25 -0.43
N GLY A 317 2.85 9.67 -0.69
CA GLY A 317 2.34 9.82 -2.06
C GLY A 317 2.28 8.49 -2.79
N GLU A 318 1.78 7.43 -2.12
CA GLU A 318 1.78 6.09 -2.69
C GLU A 318 0.39 5.44 -2.70
N LEU A 319 0.04 4.83 -3.83
CA LEU A 319 -1.17 4.05 -4.02
C LEU A 319 -0.79 2.63 -4.44
N LEU A 320 -1.12 1.64 -3.63
CA LEU A 320 -0.86 0.23 -3.87
C LEU A 320 -2.15 -0.54 -4.10
N PHE A 321 -2.10 -1.46 -5.06
CA PHE A 321 -3.10 -2.53 -5.24
C PHE A 321 -2.42 -3.86 -4.93
N TYR A 322 -3.03 -4.67 -4.09
CA TYR A 322 -2.42 -5.92 -3.63
C TYR A 322 -3.45 -7.05 -3.53
N ASP A 323 -2.96 -8.27 -3.56
CA ASP A 323 -3.72 -9.48 -3.27
C ASP A 323 -3.63 -9.75 -1.75
N PRO A 324 -4.73 -9.65 -0.99
CA PRO A 324 -4.72 -9.85 0.46
C PRO A 324 -4.36 -11.27 0.88
N ASP A 325 -4.69 -12.28 0.07
CA ASP A 325 -4.43 -13.68 0.41
C ASP A 325 -2.93 -14.03 0.36
N SER A 326 -2.23 -13.48 -0.64
CA SER A 326 -0.79 -13.74 -0.84
C SER A 326 0.10 -12.61 -0.34
N CYS A 327 -0.45 -11.48 0.13
CA CYS A 327 0.27 -10.24 0.43
C CYS A 327 1.17 -9.77 -0.74
N THR A 328 0.75 -10.05 -1.97
CA THR A 328 1.52 -9.71 -3.17
C THR A 328 1.06 -8.36 -3.73
N ILE A 329 1.99 -7.46 -4.00
CA ILE A 329 1.71 -6.19 -4.67
C ILE A 329 1.40 -6.47 -6.15
N LEU A 330 0.20 -6.13 -6.58
CA LEU A 330 -0.25 -6.24 -7.95
C LEU A 330 0.20 -5.04 -8.79
N PHE A 331 0.11 -3.84 -8.20
CA PHE A 331 0.55 -2.59 -8.83
C PHE A 331 0.84 -1.51 -7.78
N SER A 332 1.80 -0.65 -8.09
CA SER A 332 2.20 0.50 -7.26
C SER A 332 2.27 1.76 -8.12
N HIS A 333 1.72 2.86 -7.63
CA HIS A 333 1.77 4.18 -8.26
C HIS A 333 2.19 5.22 -7.25
N ARG A 334 3.08 6.13 -7.66
CA ARG A 334 3.56 7.24 -6.84
C ARG A 334 3.16 8.57 -7.43
N GLU A 335 2.54 9.40 -6.61
CA GLU A 335 2.14 10.75 -6.97
C GLU A 335 1.96 11.64 -5.74
N ALA A 336 2.26 12.92 -5.85
CA ALA A 336 1.97 13.90 -4.82
C ALA A 336 0.49 14.30 -4.90
N PHE A 337 -0.35 13.67 -4.10
CA PHE A 337 -1.78 13.98 -4.05
C PHE A 337 -2.02 15.36 -3.41
N SER A 338 -2.75 16.22 -4.09
CA SER A 338 -2.97 17.62 -3.70
C SER A 338 -4.34 17.90 -3.07
N GLN A 339 -5.26 16.92 -3.11
CA GLN A 339 -6.63 17.08 -2.62
C GLN A 339 -7.05 15.81 -1.84
N PRO A 340 -8.12 15.88 -1.01
CA PRO A 340 -8.72 14.70 -0.40
C PRO A 340 -9.09 13.64 -1.44
N LEU A 341 -8.79 12.38 -1.14
CA LEU A 341 -9.04 11.24 -2.02
C LEU A 341 -10.22 10.41 -1.53
N TYR A 342 -11.15 10.15 -2.43
CA TYR A 342 -12.29 9.27 -2.20
C TYR A 342 -12.03 7.90 -2.80
N PRO A 343 -12.25 6.79 -2.09
CA PRO A 343 -12.38 5.48 -2.72
C PRO A 343 -13.47 5.52 -3.79
N VAL A 344 -13.16 4.99 -4.97
CA VAL A 344 -14.06 5.01 -6.12
C VAL A 344 -14.20 3.64 -6.73
N PHE A 345 -15.40 3.32 -7.18
CA PHE A 345 -15.78 2.01 -7.71
C PHE A 345 -16.56 2.16 -9.00
N ALA A 346 -16.33 1.26 -9.94
CA ALA A 346 -17.16 1.09 -11.12
C ALA A 346 -17.42 -0.40 -11.36
N VAL A 347 -18.65 -0.76 -11.69
CA VAL A 347 -19.07 -2.13 -11.94
C VAL A 347 -19.86 -2.20 -13.24
N ALA A 348 -19.40 -3.01 -14.17
CA ALA A 348 -20.09 -3.24 -15.45
C ALA A 348 -20.48 -4.71 -15.66
N HIS A 349 -20.22 -5.57 -14.68
CA HIS A 349 -20.62 -6.99 -14.68
C HIS A 349 -20.82 -7.48 -13.25
N GLN A 350 -21.96 -8.09 -12.97
CA GLN A 350 -22.35 -8.66 -11.68
C GLN A 350 -22.16 -7.67 -10.49
N SER A 351 -21.28 -7.96 -9.54
CA SER A 351 -21.15 -7.16 -8.32
C SER A 351 -19.72 -7.05 -7.79
N LEU A 352 -19.49 -5.96 -7.05
CA LEU A 352 -18.36 -5.77 -6.13
C LEU A 352 -18.88 -5.62 -4.71
N SER A 353 -18.10 -6.08 -3.73
CA SER A 353 -18.45 -5.95 -2.31
C SER A 353 -17.24 -5.50 -1.50
N LEU A 354 -17.42 -4.49 -0.65
CA LEU A 354 -16.41 -4.10 0.32
C LEU A 354 -16.25 -5.23 1.37
N ALA A 355 -15.03 -5.66 1.61
CA ALA A 355 -14.74 -6.63 2.66
C ALA A 355 -14.65 -5.93 4.02
N GLN A 356 -14.97 -6.68 5.06
CA GLN A 356 -14.81 -6.22 6.45
C GLN A 356 -13.36 -6.22 6.86
#